data_5b85700a1476dd25337b6b06f4fdf6f5
#
_entry.id   5b85700a1476dd25337b6b06f4fdf6f5
#
_cell.length_a   1.000
_cell.length_b   1.000
_cell.length_c   1.000
_cell.angle_alpha   90.00
_cell.angle_beta   90.00
_cell.angle_gamma   90.00
#
_symmetry.space_group_name_H-M   'P 1'
#
loop_
_entity.id
_entity.type
_entity.pdbx_description
1 polymer ?
#
loop_
_entity_poly.entity_id
_entity_poly.type
_entity_poly.pdbx_seq_one_letter_code
_entity_poly.pdbx_strand_id
1 'polypeptide(L)'
;MLHSKAFGLFGVVSLVLLVLNLPNAYTWPLEFDVRDLQDGSLEIGPGQLGAVASESSICSRHGIDMLEMGGNAADALVATEFCIGVIGMYHSGIGGGGFMLVRSSNGSYESIDFRETAPAAAFQDMYENNTNASIYGGLASGVPGEVRGLEYLHKKYGSLPWSTVLQPAIHTARDGFPVTQDLVKYMNAAVGTGEDFLSKNPTWALDFAPNGTRLGLGDTITRRRYADTLEAIAERGPDAFYSGPIAETMINALGRENGTMTLEDLSNYSIAIRNISQINYRGYTVTSTTAPSSGVVAMSILKILQTYNDFFTSESTANLSTHRMDEAIRFGYGERTELGDPLFVDGIYEYEQDMLKQNTIDEIRRKISDQHTLNVSAYDPGGIESLETPGTSHIATADHTGLAISVITTVNLLFGSQLMVPETGIIMNNEMNDFSIPGSSNAFGYIPSEANYVRPRKRPLSSITPAIVTRPDGKLFLVAGSAGGSRIITATVQNIIHVIDQGLSAAQALAKPRLHEQLVPNQVTFEYAYDNATVAFMKSRGHNVTWVAPGQSSAQAIRVLPNGTFDAAGEPRQLSSAGYSV
;
A
#
# COMPACT_ATOMS: atom_id res chain seq x y z
N MET A 1 50.68 54.91 -34.55
CA MET A 1 51.33 55.94 -33.70
C MET A 1 50.63 55.97 -32.39
N LEU A 2 51.39 55.58 -31.37
CA LEU A 2 51.45 56.15 -30.02
C LEU A 2 50.19 56.01 -29.12
N HIS A 3 50.26 55.11 -28.14
CA HIS A 3 50.55 55.38 -26.69
C HIS A 3 49.32 55.96 -25.93
N SER A 4 48.94 55.63 -24.75
CA SER A 4 49.39 54.75 -23.61
C SER A 4 48.55 55.12 -22.39
N LYS A 5 48.47 54.19 -21.47
CA LYS A 5 48.24 54.35 -20.00
C LYS A 5 46.84 54.74 -19.50
N ALA A 6 46.06 53.82 -18.84
CA ALA A 6 46.12 53.47 -17.43
C ALA A 6 45.80 54.60 -16.45
N PHE A 7 44.70 54.49 -15.71
CA PHE A 7 44.64 54.55 -14.25
C PHE A 7 43.20 54.33 -13.80
N GLY A 8 43.02 53.49 -12.77
CA GLY A 8 41.78 53.12 -12.19
C GLY A 8 41.20 54.16 -11.22
N LEU A 9 39.93 53.99 -10.93
CA LEU A 9 39.34 54.55 -9.71
C LEU A 9 38.24 53.63 -9.23
N PHE A 10 38.40 53.19 -8.00
CA PHE A 10 37.38 52.45 -7.23
C PHE A 10 36.13 53.31 -7.03
N GLY A 11 34.99 52.81 -7.46
CA GLY A 11 33.68 53.37 -7.13
C GLY A 11 32.97 52.41 -6.15
N VAL A 12 32.96 52.72 -4.86
CA VAL A 12 32.17 52.06 -3.85
C VAL A 12 30.71 52.44 -4.04
N VAL A 13 29.89 51.51 -4.53
CA VAL A 13 28.42 51.66 -4.52
C VAL A 13 27.91 51.10 -3.21
N SER A 14 27.55 51.99 -2.30
CA SER A 14 26.79 51.64 -1.08
C SER A 14 25.39 51.17 -1.47
N LEU A 15 25.14 49.87 -1.33
CA LEU A 15 23.81 49.33 -1.43
C LEU A 15 23.11 49.48 -0.06
N VAL A 16 22.17 50.41 0.00
CA VAL A 16 21.31 50.56 1.18
C VAL A 16 20.33 49.38 1.19
N LEU A 17 20.56 48.43 2.09
CA LEU A 17 19.62 47.35 2.38
C LEU A 17 18.43 47.93 3.18
N LEU A 18 17.27 48.00 2.50
CA LEU A 18 15.98 48.23 3.16
C LEU A 18 15.59 46.92 3.87
N VAL A 19 15.77 46.86 5.18
CA VAL A 19 15.29 45.76 6.03
C VAL A 19 13.78 45.93 6.19
N LEU A 20 13.02 45.18 5.40
CA LEU A 20 11.59 44.96 5.68
C LEU A 20 11.49 43.96 6.84
N ASN A 21 11.00 44.42 7.98
CA ASN A 21 10.61 43.59 9.11
C ASN A 21 9.52 42.62 8.70
N LEU A 22 9.85 41.34 8.48
CA LEU A 22 8.92 40.24 8.49
C LEU A 22 8.92 39.63 9.91
N PRO A 23 7.76 39.41 10.52
CA PRO A 23 7.70 38.81 11.83
C PRO A 23 7.92 37.29 11.74
N ASN A 24 8.86 36.80 12.55
CA ASN A 24 9.04 35.43 13.01
C ASN A 24 9.06 34.30 11.96
N ALA A 25 10.21 34.17 11.28
CA ALA A 25 10.67 32.85 10.88
C ALA A 25 11.16 32.13 12.15
N TYR A 26 10.47 31.07 12.55
CA TYR A 26 10.96 30.15 13.57
C TYR A 26 12.20 29.45 13.01
N THR A 27 13.36 29.95 13.39
CA THR A 27 14.63 29.22 13.23
C THR A 27 14.65 28.12 14.29
N TRP A 28 14.69 26.88 13.86
CA TRP A 28 14.93 25.73 14.71
C TRP A 28 16.33 25.82 15.30
N PRO A 29 16.50 25.78 16.63
CA PRO A 29 17.81 25.64 17.24
C PRO A 29 18.07 24.16 17.47
N LEU A 30 18.66 23.46 16.52
CA LEU A 30 19.36 22.20 16.78
C LEU A 30 20.51 22.07 15.78
N GLU A 31 21.64 22.74 16.12
CA GLU A 31 22.94 22.19 15.73
C GLU A 31 23.17 20.92 16.56
N PHE A 32 22.78 19.78 16.03
CA PHE A 32 23.29 18.50 16.46
C PHE A 32 24.68 18.34 15.85
N ASP A 33 25.71 18.44 16.67
CA ASP A 33 27.09 18.11 16.28
C ASP A 33 27.18 16.57 16.15
N VAL A 34 27.19 16.07 14.91
CA VAL A 34 27.29 14.65 14.56
C VAL A 34 28.65 14.03 14.98
N ARG A 35 29.49 14.76 15.71
CA ARG A 35 30.88 14.38 16.04
C ARG A 35 31.07 13.53 17.29
N ASP A 36 30.03 13.17 18.03
CA ASP A 36 30.17 12.39 19.27
C ASP A 36 29.83 10.89 19.17
N LEU A 37 29.80 10.33 17.95
CA LEU A 37 29.72 8.87 17.75
C LEU A 37 31.09 8.31 17.35
N GLN A 38 32.10 8.46 18.25
CA GLN A 38 33.34 7.68 18.18
C GLN A 38 33.17 6.40 18.99
N ASP A 39 32.64 5.36 18.36
CA ASP A 39 33.04 3.98 18.64
C ASP A 39 32.72 3.11 17.43
N GLY A 40 33.74 2.75 16.63
CA GLY A 40 33.72 1.68 15.64
C GLY A 40 32.65 1.75 14.54
N SER A 41 32.04 2.90 14.24
CA SER A 41 30.97 3.03 13.26
C SER A 41 31.50 2.91 11.83
N LEU A 42 30.94 1.98 11.06
CA LEU A 42 31.04 1.96 9.62
C LEU A 42 30.68 3.35 9.08
N GLU A 43 31.58 3.97 8.31
CA GLU A 43 31.26 5.22 7.61
C GLU A 43 30.06 4.95 6.68
N ILE A 44 28.91 5.56 6.97
CA ILE A 44 27.72 5.49 6.14
C ILE A 44 27.93 6.44 4.97
N GLY A 45 28.01 5.88 3.77
CA GLY A 45 28.15 6.66 2.54
C GLY A 45 26.81 7.24 2.04
N PRO A 46 26.83 8.15 1.05
CA PRO A 46 25.63 8.68 0.45
C PRO A 46 24.67 7.58 -0.06
N GLY A 47 23.38 7.68 0.27
CA GLY A 47 22.36 6.72 -0.11
C GLY A 47 22.40 5.39 0.64
N GLN A 48 23.13 5.31 1.76
CA GLN A 48 23.30 4.10 2.57
C GLN A 48 22.63 4.17 3.94
N LEU A 49 22.22 5.37 4.42
CA LEU A 49 21.55 5.53 5.71
C LEU A 49 20.17 4.86 5.71
N GLY A 50 19.40 5.08 4.67
CA GLY A 50 18.11 4.47 4.51
C GLY A 50 17.35 4.93 3.26
N ALA A 51 16.14 4.41 3.11
CA ALA A 51 15.31 4.71 1.95
C ALA A 51 13.81 4.63 2.28
N VAL A 52 13.03 5.40 1.52
CA VAL A 52 11.57 5.46 1.59
C VAL A 52 11.01 5.51 0.17
N ALA A 53 9.96 4.72 -0.10
CA ALA A 53 9.21 4.79 -1.35
C ALA A 53 7.70 4.74 -1.08
N SER A 54 6.94 5.68 -1.65
CA SER A 54 5.49 5.77 -1.51
C SER A 54 4.84 6.37 -2.75
N GLU A 55 3.51 6.45 -2.76
CA GLU A 55 2.75 7.07 -3.85
C GLU A 55 2.85 8.61 -3.87
N SER A 56 3.48 9.24 -2.87
CA SER A 56 3.65 10.69 -2.78
C SER A 56 5.11 11.07 -2.51
N SER A 57 5.69 11.86 -3.42
CA SER A 57 7.04 12.41 -3.25
C SER A 57 7.18 13.27 -1.99
N ILE A 58 6.13 14.01 -1.63
CA ILE A 58 6.10 14.82 -0.40
C ILE A 58 6.19 13.89 0.82
N CYS A 59 5.37 12.84 0.87
CA CYS A 59 5.35 11.93 2.00
C CYS A 59 6.63 11.08 2.09
N SER A 60 7.18 10.64 0.95
CA SER A 60 8.49 9.97 0.93
C SER A 60 9.60 10.88 1.47
N ARG A 61 9.55 12.20 1.17
CA ARG A 61 10.51 13.17 1.72
C ARG A 61 10.36 13.29 3.23
N HIS A 62 9.15 13.35 3.77
CA HIS A 62 8.92 13.37 5.22
C HIS A 62 9.51 12.14 5.92
N GLY A 63 9.42 10.96 5.30
CA GLY A 63 10.09 9.77 5.83
C GLY A 63 11.62 9.86 5.79
N ILE A 64 12.20 10.44 4.73
CA ILE A 64 13.64 10.72 4.64
C ILE A 64 14.08 11.70 5.73
N ASP A 65 13.29 12.77 5.96
CA ASP A 65 13.59 13.75 7.01
C ASP A 65 13.67 13.08 8.40
N MET A 66 12.85 12.05 8.67
CA MET A 66 12.96 11.28 9.92
C MET A 66 14.27 10.51 10.01
N LEU A 67 14.75 9.91 8.92
CA LEU A 67 16.04 9.22 8.88
C LEU A 67 17.19 10.22 9.11
N GLU A 68 17.16 11.40 8.47
CA GLU A 68 18.17 12.46 8.62
C GLU A 68 18.17 13.05 10.04
N MET A 69 17.05 13.03 10.77
CA MET A 69 16.92 13.44 12.16
C MET A 69 17.43 12.38 13.15
N GLY A 70 17.98 11.25 12.70
CA GLY A 70 18.48 10.16 13.54
C GLY A 70 17.39 9.14 13.93
N GLY A 71 16.24 9.17 13.29
CA GLY A 71 15.22 8.12 13.33
C GLY A 71 15.65 6.89 12.54
N ASN A 72 14.77 5.90 12.51
CA ASN A 72 14.98 4.64 11.78
C ASN A 72 13.86 4.37 10.76
N ALA A 73 13.88 3.21 10.11
CA ALA A 73 12.88 2.85 9.11
C ALA A 73 11.44 2.83 9.64
N ALA A 74 11.22 2.58 10.94
CA ALA A 74 9.89 2.62 11.55
C ALA A 74 9.39 4.06 11.73
N ASP A 75 10.25 4.98 12.18
CA ASP A 75 9.92 6.40 12.27
C ASP A 75 9.60 6.98 10.89
N ALA A 76 10.42 6.62 9.90
CA ALA A 76 10.22 7.02 8.51
C ALA A 76 8.89 6.50 7.96
N LEU A 77 8.53 5.24 8.26
CA LEU A 77 7.24 4.68 7.84
C LEU A 77 6.08 5.43 8.46
N VAL A 78 6.08 5.62 9.78
CA VAL A 78 4.97 6.28 10.49
C VAL A 78 4.74 7.69 9.96
N ALA A 79 5.80 8.48 9.75
CA ALA A 79 5.70 9.82 9.20
C ALA A 79 5.16 9.81 7.75
N THR A 80 5.62 8.86 6.94
CA THR A 80 5.15 8.70 5.55
C THR A 80 3.68 8.30 5.51
N GLU A 81 3.24 7.34 6.33
CA GLU A 81 1.88 6.80 6.29
C GLU A 81 0.85 7.81 6.78
N PHE A 82 1.10 8.54 7.88
CA PHE A 82 0.23 9.66 8.27
C PHE A 82 0.13 10.73 7.19
N CYS A 83 1.23 11.02 6.48
CA CYS A 83 1.22 11.94 5.35
C CYS A 83 0.42 11.38 4.16
N ILE A 84 0.51 10.09 3.86
CA ILE A 84 -0.32 9.44 2.83
C ILE A 84 -1.80 9.57 3.18
N GLY A 85 -2.19 9.39 4.44
CA GLY A 85 -3.56 9.66 4.90
C GLY A 85 -4.01 11.12 4.71
N VAL A 86 -3.08 12.07 4.55
CA VAL A 86 -3.37 13.47 4.20
C VAL A 86 -3.50 13.66 2.69
N ILE A 87 -2.52 13.26 1.91
CA ILE A 87 -2.41 13.53 0.46
C ILE A 87 -3.13 12.46 -0.36
N GLY A 88 -2.92 11.20 -0.04
CA GLY A 88 -3.50 10.03 -0.68
C GLY A 88 -4.81 9.56 -0.05
N MET A 89 -5.58 10.46 0.55
CA MET A 89 -6.83 10.20 1.27
C MET A 89 -7.90 9.46 0.45
N TYR A 90 -7.71 9.40 -0.85
CA TYR A 90 -8.53 8.61 -1.76
C TYR A 90 -8.22 7.11 -1.71
N HIS A 91 -7.07 6.72 -1.17
CA HIS A 91 -6.60 5.35 -1.04
C HIS A 91 -6.50 4.86 0.41
N SER A 92 -6.09 5.74 1.33
CA SER A 92 -5.68 5.35 2.68
C SER A 92 -5.89 6.47 3.70
N GLY A 93 -5.77 6.15 4.99
CA GLY A 93 -5.83 7.10 6.10
C GLY A 93 -6.35 6.47 7.39
N ILE A 94 -6.34 7.26 8.47
CA ILE A 94 -6.64 6.76 9.84
C ILE A 94 -8.05 6.17 10.03
N GLY A 95 -8.96 6.37 9.08
CA GLY A 95 -10.26 5.71 9.04
C GLY A 95 -10.25 4.32 8.40
N GLY A 96 -9.09 3.80 8.04
CA GLY A 96 -8.84 2.53 7.39
C GLY A 96 -7.99 1.56 8.21
N GLY A 97 -7.29 0.67 7.51
CA GLY A 97 -6.39 -0.31 8.10
C GLY A 97 -5.54 -1.04 7.05
N GLY A 98 -4.93 -2.16 7.44
CA GLY A 98 -4.05 -2.86 6.51
C GLY A 98 -3.22 -3.97 7.13
N PHE A 99 -2.11 -4.29 6.46
CA PHE A 99 -1.12 -5.28 6.90
C PHE A 99 0.30 -4.74 6.68
N MET A 100 1.19 -5.04 7.61
CA MET A 100 2.61 -4.77 7.43
C MET A 100 3.46 -5.99 7.74
N LEU A 101 4.55 -6.11 7.01
CA LEU A 101 5.63 -7.05 7.24
C LEU A 101 6.85 -6.27 7.70
N VAL A 102 7.36 -6.62 8.87
CA VAL A 102 8.56 -6.03 9.46
C VAL A 102 9.68 -7.05 9.49
N ARG A 103 10.85 -6.70 8.96
CA ARG A 103 12.11 -7.39 9.20
C ARG A 103 12.92 -6.52 10.16
N SER A 104 13.14 -7.02 11.36
CA SER A 104 13.95 -6.29 12.36
C SER A 104 15.45 -6.32 12.02
N SER A 105 16.22 -5.45 12.64
CA SER A 105 17.68 -5.37 12.45
C SER A 105 18.43 -6.68 12.77
N ASN A 106 17.89 -7.50 13.66
CA ASN A 106 18.45 -8.83 13.96
C ASN A 106 18.05 -9.93 12.96
N GLY A 107 17.26 -9.59 11.94
CA GLY A 107 16.79 -10.52 10.90
C GLY A 107 15.53 -11.30 11.25
N SER A 108 14.90 -11.09 12.41
CA SER A 108 13.60 -11.68 12.73
C SER A 108 12.47 -10.95 11.98
N TYR A 109 11.35 -11.64 11.78
CA TYR A 109 10.19 -11.11 11.07
C TYR A 109 8.95 -11.06 11.94
N GLU A 110 8.08 -10.10 11.65
CA GLU A 110 6.77 -9.99 12.26
C GLU A 110 5.74 -9.55 11.21
N SER A 111 4.58 -10.21 11.20
CA SER A 111 3.42 -9.83 10.40
C SER A 111 2.40 -9.18 11.32
N ILE A 112 2.13 -7.90 11.10
CA ILE A 112 1.21 -7.08 11.90
C ILE A 112 -0.06 -6.88 11.07
N ASP A 113 -1.17 -7.45 11.58
CA ASP A 113 -2.50 -7.35 10.99
C ASP A 113 -3.27 -6.28 11.76
N PHE A 114 -3.42 -5.11 11.11
CA PHE A 114 -4.24 -4.00 11.57
C PHE A 114 -5.42 -3.75 10.63
N ARG A 115 -5.86 -4.83 9.93
CA ARG A 115 -7.06 -4.87 9.10
C ARG A 115 -8.28 -4.50 9.93
N GLU A 116 -9.23 -3.85 9.33
CA GLU A 116 -10.52 -3.50 9.92
C GLU A 116 -11.28 -4.76 10.36
N THR A 117 -12.02 -4.63 11.44
CA THR A 117 -12.92 -5.70 11.90
C THR A 117 -14.37 -5.31 11.66
N ALA A 118 -15.21 -6.30 11.36
CA ALA A 118 -16.65 -6.08 11.34
C ALA A 118 -17.13 -5.62 12.72
N PRO A 119 -18.03 -4.60 12.81
CA PRO A 119 -18.64 -4.22 14.08
C PRO A 119 -19.32 -5.40 14.81
N ALA A 120 -19.43 -5.35 16.11
CA ALA A 120 -20.07 -6.40 16.91
C ALA A 120 -21.54 -6.67 16.53
N ALA A 121 -22.21 -5.68 15.97
CA ALA A 121 -23.59 -5.79 15.47
C ALA A 121 -23.70 -6.39 14.06
N ALA A 122 -22.58 -6.67 13.38
CA ALA A 122 -22.58 -7.26 12.04
C ALA A 122 -23.09 -8.72 12.06
N PHE A 123 -23.74 -9.14 10.98
CA PHE A 123 -24.23 -10.50 10.80
C PHE A 123 -24.17 -10.91 9.32
N GLN A 124 -24.17 -12.20 9.04
CA GLN A 124 -23.87 -12.77 7.73
C GLN A 124 -24.70 -12.17 6.59
N ASP A 125 -26.00 -12.04 6.77
CA ASP A 125 -26.94 -11.67 5.71
C ASP A 125 -27.29 -10.17 5.71
N MET A 126 -26.51 -9.33 6.41
CA MET A 126 -26.81 -7.91 6.58
C MET A 126 -26.89 -7.10 5.30
N TYR A 127 -26.34 -7.61 4.20
CA TYR A 127 -26.36 -6.95 2.87
C TYR A 127 -27.22 -7.67 1.82
N GLU A 128 -27.91 -8.77 2.18
CA GLU A 128 -28.66 -9.64 1.24
C GLU A 128 -29.64 -8.86 0.35
N ASN A 129 -30.33 -7.88 0.92
CA ASN A 129 -31.33 -7.08 0.19
C ASN A 129 -30.82 -5.71 -0.29
N ASN A 130 -29.59 -5.33 0.06
CA ASN A 130 -28.99 -4.04 -0.30
C ASN A 130 -27.46 -4.14 -0.31
N THR A 131 -26.90 -4.68 -1.36
CA THR A 131 -25.44 -4.81 -1.53
C THR A 131 -24.73 -3.45 -1.57
N ASN A 132 -25.40 -2.38 -2.03
CA ASN A 132 -24.83 -1.03 -2.02
C ASN A 132 -24.54 -0.50 -0.60
N ALA A 133 -25.23 -1.01 0.42
CA ALA A 133 -24.95 -0.65 1.81
C ALA A 133 -23.59 -1.20 2.32
N SER A 134 -22.97 -2.14 1.61
CA SER A 134 -21.58 -2.55 1.87
C SER A 134 -20.56 -1.59 1.24
N ILE A 135 -20.98 -0.71 0.34
CA ILE A 135 -20.11 0.21 -0.40
C ILE A 135 -20.18 1.63 0.15
N TYR A 136 -21.39 2.13 0.44
CA TYR A 136 -21.63 3.53 0.80
C TYR A 136 -22.26 3.68 2.18
N GLY A 137 -21.87 4.77 2.87
CA GLY A 137 -22.44 5.16 4.16
C GLY A 137 -21.90 4.38 5.35
N GLY A 138 -22.60 4.50 6.49
CA GLY A 138 -22.07 4.01 7.76
C GLY A 138 -22.02 2.50 7.92
N LEU A 139 -22.93 1.74 7.26
CA LEU A 139 -22.92 0.26 7.29
C LEU A 139 -21.72 -0.35 6.55
N ALA A 140 -21.14 0.38 5.60
CA ALA A 140 -20.00 -0.08 4.83
C ALA A 140 -18.69 -0.09 5.65
N SER A 141 -18.63 0.62 6.78
CA SER A 141 -17.38 0.86 7.51
C SER A 141 -17.07 -0.25 8.50
N GLY A 142 -15.90 -0.87 8.36
CA GLY A 142 -15.27 -1.69 9.38
C GLY A 142 -14.59 -0.83 10.45
N VAL A 143 -14.33 -1.42 11.62
CA VAL A 143 -13.66 -0.73 12.75
C VAL A 143 -12.21 -0.43 12.36
N PRO A 144 -11.78 0.85 12.33
CA PRO A 144 -10.47 1.23 11.82
C PRO A 144 -9.30 0.70 12.66
N GLY A 145 -8.25 0.27 11.98
CA GLY A 145 -7.06 -0.29 12.61
C GLY A 145 -5.77 0.50 12.45
N GLU A 146 -5.70 1.44 11.50
CA GLU A 146 -4.44 2.08 11.09
C GLU A 146 -3.69 2.73 12.26
N VAL A 147 -4.35 3.51 13.09
CA VAL A 147 -3.69 4.19 14.22
C VAL A 147 -3.11 3.18 15.22
N ARG A 148 -3.78 2.05 15.49
CA ARG A 148 -3.24 0.96 16.34
C ARG A 148 -2.07 0.24 15.71
N GLY A 149 -2.11 0.01 14.38
CA GLY A 149 -1.00 -0.59 13.65
C GLY A 149 0.26 0.27 13.74
N LEU A 150 0.13 1.56 13.49
CA LEU A 150 1.24 2.53 13.57
C LEU A 150 1.75 2.73 15.00
N GLU A 151 0.85 2.78 15.98
CA GLU A 151 1.22 2.79 17.39
C GLU A 151 2.09 1.60 17.77
N TYR A 152 1.66 0.39 17.41
CA TYR A 152 2.41 -0.82 17.71
C TYR A 152 3.79 -0.82 17.07
N LEU A 153 3.87 -0.47 15.78
CA LEU A 153 5.14 -0.37 15.05
C LEU A 153 6.08 0.62 15.73
N HIS A 154 5.58 1.83 16.00
CA HIS A 154 6.37 2.89 16.60
C HIS A 154 6.83 2.54 18.03
N LYS A 155 5.96 2.03 18.89
CA LYS A 155 6.32 1.62 20.26
C LYS A 155 7.39 0.54 20.29
N LYS A 156 7.39 -0.36 19.31
CA LYS A 156 8.29 -1.52 19.29
C LYS A 156 9.61 -1.24 18.58
N TYR A 157 9.60 -0.45 17.53
CA TYR A 157 10.73 -0.28 16.64
C TYR A 157 11.17 1.17 16.47
N GLY A 158 10.33 2.17 16.75
CA GLY A 158 10.63 3.58 16.59
C GLY A 158 11.69 4.09 17.57
N SER A 159 12.39 5.16 17.20
CA SER A 159 13.44 5.82 17.98
C SER A 159 13.09 7.26 18.32
N LEU A 160 12.36 7.96 17.42
CA LEU A 160 11.96 9.35 17.64
C LEU A 160 10.68 9.42 18.49
N PRO A 161 10.40 10.56 19.17
CA PRO A 161 9.14 10.75 19.86
C PRO A 161 7.93 10.64 18.93
N TRP A 162 6.85 10.02 19.39
CA TRP A 162 5.59 9.87 18.65
C TRP A 162 5.08 11.20 18.07
N SER A 163 5.07 12.26 18.88
CA SER A 163 4.65 13.58 18.43
C SER A 163 5.51 14.14 17.31
N THR A 164 6.81 13.80 17.27
CA THR A 164 7.74 14.26 16.24
C THR A 164 7.40 13.66 14.87
N VAL A 165 7.14 12.35 14.80
CA VAL A 165 6.88 11.66 13.54
C VAL A 165 5.53 12.04 12.91
N LEU A 166 4.58 12.62 13.67
CA LEU A 166 3.32 13.11 13.13
C LEU A 166 3.39 14.56 12.62
N GLN A 167 4.38 15.36 13.07
CA GLN A 167 4.44 16.79 12.72
C GLN A 167 4.40 17.08 11.21
N PRO A 168 5.16 16.36 10.34
CA PRO A 168 5.13 16.63 8.92
C PRO A 168 3.75 16.47 8.30
N ALA A 169 2.98 15.44 8.71
CA ALA A 169 1.62 15.21 8.25
C ALA A 169 0.65 16.31 8.74
N ILE A 170 0.79 16.74 10.01
CA ILE A 170 -0.01 17.83 10.59
C ILE A 170 0.22 19.12 9.80
N HIS A 171 1.47 19.50 9.54
CA HIS A 171 1.80 20.69 8.75
C HIS A 171 1.27 20.57 7.32
N THR A 172 1.48 19.44 6.65
CA THR A 172 0.97 19.21 5.29
C THR A 172 -0.56 19.38 5.23
N ALA A 173 -1.29 18.85 6.20
CA ALA A 173 -2.74 18.97 6.24
C ALA A 173 -3.22 20.41 6.57
N ARG A 174 -2.52 21.11 7.46
CA ARG A 174 -2.90 22.45 7.95
C ARG A 174 -2.54 23.54 6.97
N ASP A 175 -1.31 23.53 6.47
CA ASP A 175 -0.77 24.59 5.61
C ASP A 175 -1.14 24.38 4.15
N GLY A 176 -1.44 23.12 3.79
CA GLY A 176 -1.90 22.71 2.47
C GLY A 176 -0.80 22.12 1.58
N PHE A 177 -1.25 21.45 0.55
CA PHE A 177 -0.42 20.82 -0.49
C PHE A 177 -1.05 21.03 -1.86
N PRO A 178 -0.26 20.93 -2.95
CA PRO A 178 -0.81 21.13 -4.30
C PRO A 178 -1.73 19.97 -4.70
N VAL A 179 -2.86 20.31 -5.32
CA VAL A 179 -3.70 19.33 -6.01
C VAL A 179 -2.91 18.79 -7.18
N THR A 180 -2.53 17.52 -7.10
CA THR A 180 -1.71 16.83 -8.10
C THR A 180 -2.57 16.25 -9.23
N GLN A 181 -1.91 15.85 -10.32
CA GLN A 181 -2.60 15.16 -11.42
C GLN A 181 -3.20 13.83 -10.96
N ASP A 182 -2.53 13.11 -10.04
CA ASP A 182 -3.06 11.88 -9.46
C ASP A 182 -4.31 12.15 -8.64
N LEU A 183 -4.32 13.19 -7.78
CA LEU A 183 -5.51 13.59 -7.03
C LEU A 183 -6.68 13.94 -7.97
N VAL A 184 -6.43 14.72 -9.04
CA VAL A 184 -7.46 15.02 -10.05
C VAL A 184 -8.01 13.75 -10.70
N LYS A 185 -7.12 12.82 -11.08
CA LYS A 185 -7.49 11.52 -11.66
C LYS A 185 -8.43 10.75 -10.73
N TYR A 186 -8.06 10.63 -9.45
CA TYR A 186 -8.84 9.84 -8.48
C TYR A 186 -10.14 10.53 -8.04
N MET A 187 -10.15 11.87 -7.93
CA MET A 187 -11.40 12.63 -7.75
C MET A 187 -12.38 12.38 -8.90
N ASN A 188 -11.89 12.44 -10.14
CA ASN A 188 -12.73 12.18 -11.31
C ASN A 188 -13.22 10.73 -11.36
N ALA A 189 -12.38 9.77 -11.03
CA ALA A 189 -12.75 8.36 -11.00
C ALA A 189 -13.81 8.08 -9.91
N ALA A 190 -13.68 8.67 -8.72
CA ALA A 190 -14.64 8.50 -7.63
C ALA A 190 -16.01 9.12 -7.92
N VAL A 191 -16.03 10.28 -8.58
CA VAL A 191 -17.28 10.94 -9.01
C VAL A 191 -17.91 10.19 -10.20
N GLY A 192 -17.09 9.69 -11.12
CA GLY A 192 -17.57 8.98 -12.31
C GLY A 192 -18.58 9.82 -13.11
N THR A 193 -19.74 9.24 -13.38
CA THR A 193 -20.89 9.92 -14.05
C THR A 193 -21.97 10.36 -13.06
N GLY A 194 -21.74 10.16 -11.75
CA GLY A 194 -22.67 10.50 -10.69
C GLY A 194 -22.64 11.97 -10.28
N GLU A 195 -23.31 12.27 -9.18
CA GLU A 195 -23.23 13.57 -8.57
C GLU A 195 -21.84 13.80 -7.97
N ASP A 196 -21.30 15.00 -8.17
CA ASP A 196 -20.00 15.38 -7.60
C ASP A 196 -20.12 15.63 -6.07
N PHE A 197 -20.05 14.56 -5.29
CA PHE A 197 -20.14 14.63 -3.83
C PHE A 197 -19.02 15.47 -3.21
N LEU A 198 -17.86 15.58 -3.86
CA LEU A 198 -16.72 16.39 -3.37
C LEU A 198 -17.04 17.88 -3.34
N SER A 199 -17.91 18.36 -4.23
CA SER A 199 -18.32 19.76 -4.27
C SER A 199 -19.74 20.01 -3.76
N LYS A 200 -20.61 18.99 -3.76
CA LYS A 200 -22.03 19.14 -3.41
C LYS A 200 -22.34 18.78 -1.96
N ASN A 201 -21.65 17.78 -1.40
CA ASN A 201 -21.80 17.46 0.02
C ASN A 201 -21.08 18.52 0.87
N PRO A 202 -21.78 19.22 1.80
CA PRO A 202 -21.20 20.30 2.58
C PRO A 202 -19.95 19.92 3.37
N THR A 203 -19.86 18.67 3.87
CA THR A 203 -18.71 18.18 4.63
C THR A 203 -17.46 18.06 3.75
N TRP A 204 -17.62 17.52 2.55
CA TRP A 204 -16.55 17.36 1.58
C TRP A 204 -16.12 18.68 0.95
N ALA A 205 -17.10 19.56 0.66
CA ALA A 205 -16.84 20.86 0.04
C ALA A 205 -15.93 21.76 0.86
N LEU A 206 -15.88 21.60 2.20
CA LEU A 206 -14.97 22.36 3.07
C LEU A 206 -13.50 22.17 2.68
N ASP A 207 -13.12 20.96 2.25
CA ASP A 207 -11.75 20.65 1.88
C ASP A 207 -11.56 20.70 0.34
N PHE A 208 -12.54 20.18 -0.44
CA PHE A 208 -12.40 19.97 -1.88
C PHE A 208 -13.00 21.06 -2.77
N ALA A 209 -13.89 21.90 -2.24
CA ALA A 209 -14.55 22.99 -2.97
C ALA A 209 -14.81 24.22 -2.08
N PRO A 210 -13.80 24.78 -1.38
CA PRO A 210 -13.99 25.82 -0.37
C PRO A 210 -14.63 27.11 -0.94
N ASN A 211 -14.53 27.33 -2.23
CA ASN A 211 -15.12 28.46 -2.95
C ASN A 211 -16.33 28.07 -3.80
N GLY A 212 -16.96 26.90 -3.52
CA GLY A 212 -18.12 26.39 -4.24
C GLY A 212 -17.80 25.69 -5.56
N THR A 213 -16.54 25.65 -5.98
CA THR A 213 -16.06 24.91 -7.15
C THR A 213 -14.98 23.94 -6.71
N ARG A 214 -15.02 22.70 -7.21
CA ARG A 214 -14.01 21.69 -6.92
C ARG A 214 -12.63 22.18 -7.34
N LEU A 215 -11.64 22.00 -6.44
CA LEU A 215 -10.24 22.33 -6.69
C LEU A 215 -9.70 21.55 -7.89
N GLY A 216 -8.89 22.21 -8.70
CA GLY A 216 -8.24 21.70 -9.89
C GLY A 216 -6.73 21.58 -9.74
N LEU A 217 -6.08 21.09 -10.78
CA LEU A 217 -4.63 20.89 -10.82
C LEU A 217 -3.88 22.18 -10.46
N GLY A 218 -2.99 22.08 -9.48
CA GLY A 218 -2.13 23.19 -9.02
C GLY A 218 -2.77 24.09 -7.96
N ASP A 219 -4.07 23.94 -7.68
CA ASP A 219 -4.69 24.61 -6.54
C ASP A 219 -4.09 24.06 -5.23
N THR A 220 -4.22 24.81 -4.15
CA THR A 220 -3.83 24.35 -2.82
C THR A 220 -5.05 23.81 -2.08
N ILE A 221 -4.96 22.56 -1.63
CA ILE A 221 -5.95 21.93 -0.75
C ILE A 221 -5.43 21.92 0.69
N THR A 222 -6.29 22.25 1.65
CA THR A 222 -6.03 22.15 3.09
C THR A 222 -7.04 21.20 3.72
N ARG A 223 -6.60 20.45 4.74
CA ARG A 223 -7.45 19.55 5.52
C ARG A 223 -7.34 19.89 7.00
N ARG A 224 -7.74 21.10 7.35
CA ARG A 224 -7.49 21.67 8.70
C ARG A 224 -8.12 20.86 9.82
N ARG A 225 -9.35 20.37 9.66
CA ARG A 225 -10.02 19.51 10.64
C ARG A 225 -9.24 18.19 10.84
N TYR A 226 -8.71 17.64 9.76
CA TYR A 226 -7.88 16.45 9.82
C TYR A 226 -6.52 16.72 10.47
N ALA A 227 -5.93 17.90 10.24
CA ALA A 227 -4.72 18.35 10.94
C ALA A 227 -4.95 18.45 12.46
N ASP A 228 -6.07 19.03 12.89
CA ASP A 228 -6.42 19.13 14.32
C ASP A 228 -6.66 17.74 14.95
N THR A 229 -7.19 16.81 14.18
CA THR A 229 -7.33 15.40 14.58
C THR A 229 -5.97 14.73 14.76
N LEU A 230 -5.06 14.87 13.79
CA LEU A 230 -3.69 14.35 13.88
C LEU A 230 -2.90 14.96 15.04
N GLU A 231 -3.05 16.27 15.27
CA GLU A 231 -2.43 16.96 16.41
C GLU A 231 -2.94 16.42 17.74
N ALA A 232 -4.24 16.16 17.86
CA ALA A 232 -4.80 15.53 19.05
C ALA A 232 -4.25 14.11 19.30
N ILE A 233 -4.02 13.35 18.23
CA ILE A 233 -3.39 12.01 18.30
C ILE A 233 -1.90 12.14 18.66
N ALA A 234 -1.20 13.14 18.13
CA ALA A 234 0.21 13.40 18.43
C ALA A 234 0.44 13.80 19.90
N GLU A 235 -0.43 14.65 20.45
CA GLU A 235 -0.31 15.20 21.81
C GLU A 235 -0.82 14.24 22.89
N ARG A 236 -1.96 13.58 22.63
CA ARG A 236 -2.67 12.77 23.63
C ARG A 236 -2.46 11.27 23.46
N GLY A 237 -1.75 10.90 22.40
CA GLY A 237 -1.49 9.50 22.04
C GLY A 237 -2.63 8.86 21.23
N PRO A 238 -2.40 7.65 20.69
CA PRO A 238 -3.33 6.92 19.84
C PRO A 238 -4.72 6.67 20.44
N ASP A 239 -4.83 6.58 21.77
CA ASP A 239 -6.12 6.40 22.46
C ASP A 239 -7.09 7.55 22.20
N ALA A 240 -6.60 8.74 21.84
CA ALA A 240 -7.44 9.88 21.46
C ALA A 240 -8.31 9.59 20.23
N PHE A 241 -7.90 8.67 19.35
CA PHE A 241 -8.68 8.23 18.20
C PHE A 241 -9.79 7.24 18.59
N TYR A 242 -9.51 6.31 19.51
CA TYR A 242 -10.39 5.20 19.86
C TYR A 242 -11.33 5.50 21.01
N SER A 243 -11.18 6.64 21.68
CA SER A 243 -12.02 7.06 22.80
C SER A 243 -12.17 8.60 22.87
N GLY A 244 -13.19 9.05 23.61
CA GLY A 244 -13.47 10.47 23.79
C GLY A 244 -14.00 11.17 22.53
N PRO A 245 -13.78 12.49 22.38
CA PRO A 245 -14.50 13.31 21.40
C PRO A 245 -14.34 12.88 19.94
N ILE A 246 -13.15 12.41 19.52
CA ILE A 246 -12.93 11.95 18.14
C ILE A 246 -13.77 10.70 17.87
N ALA A 247 -13.72 9.71 18.78
CA ALA A 247 -14.52 8.50 18.67
C ALA A 247 -16.02 8.81 18.69
N GLU A 248 -16.47 9.68 19.58
CA GLU A 248 -17.89 10.07 19.69
C GLU A 248 -18.41 10.72 18.40
N THR A 249 -17.65 11.66 17.80
CA THR A 249 -18.05 12.28 16.53
C THR A 249 -18.07 11.28 15.37
N MET A 250 -17.13 10.35 15.34
CA MET A 250 -17.06 9.27 14.35
C MET A 250 -18.31 8.38 14.43
N ILE A 251 -18.63 7.87 15.63
CA ILE A 251 -19.81 7.02 15.84
C ILE A 251 -21.10 7.76 15.53
N ASN A 252 -21.20 9.03 15.90
CA ASN A 252 -22.36 9.86 15.57
C ASN A 252 -22.52 10.07 14.05
N ALA A 253 -21.41 10.28 13.32
CA ALA A 253 -21.45 10.43 11.88
C ALA A 253 -21.87 9.12 11.18
N LEU A 254 -21.28 7.99 11.60
CA LEU A 254 -21.66 6.67 11.10
C LEU A 254 -23.14 6.35 11.37
N GLY A 255 -23.62 6.62 12.58
CA GLY A 255 -25.02 6.38 12.97
C GLY A 255 -26.04 7.19 12.17
N ARG A 256 -25.71 8.42 11.76
CA ARG A 256 -26.57 9.24 10.86
C ARG A 256 -26.73 8.60 9.48
N GLU A 257 -25.76 7.81 9.06
CA GLU A 257 -25.73 7.09 7.78
C GLU A 257 -25.98 5.57 7.99
N ASN A 258 -26.80 5.21 8.98
CA ASN A 258 -27.23 3.86 9.32
C ASN A 258 -26.12 2.90 9.79
N GLY A 259 -24.93 3.40 10.15
CA GLY A 259 -23.84 2.60 10.70
C GLY A 259 -24.20 1.96 12.04
N THR A 260 -23.68 0.77 12.31
CA THR A 260 -23.93 0.00 13.53
C THR A 260 -22.73 -0.07 14.45
N MET A 261 -21.61 0.52 14.07
CA MET A 261 -20.40 0.61 14.90
C MET A 261 -20.68 1.39 16.18
N THR A 262 -20.06 0.97 17.29
CA THR A 262 -20.23 1.56 18.61
C THR A 262 -18.89 2.05 19.17
N LEU A 263 -18.93 2.87 20.22
CA LEU A 263 -17.74 3.26 20.99
C LEU A 263 -17.02 2.04 21.58
N GLU A 264 -17.76 1.00 21.93
CA GLU A 264 -17.19 -0.25 22.43
C GLU A 264 -16.40 -0.98 21.33
N ASP A 265 -16.86 -0.98 20.09
CA ASP A 265 -16.12 -1.55 18.95
C ASP A 265 -14.78 -0.84 18.76
N LEU A 266 -14.77 0.49 18.80
CA LEU A 266 -13.55 1.30 18.69
C LEU A 266 -12.60 1.01 19.87
N SER A 267 -13.07 1.09 21.12
CA SER A 267 -12.23 0.94 22.31
C SER A 267 -11.65 -0.47 22.47
N ASN A 268 -12.34 -1.49 21.96
CA ASN A 268 -11.91 -2.89 22.00
C ASN A 268 -11.07 -3.31 20.79
N TYR A 269 -10.90 -2.43 19.79
CA TYR A 269 -10.09 -2.78 18.63
C TYR A 269 -8.63 -3.05 19.05
N SER A 270 -8.09 -4.14 18.56
CA SER A 270 -6.68 -4.52 18.74
C SER A 270 -6.11 -5.10 17.44
N ILE A 271 -4.83 -4.87 17.21
CA ILE A 271 -4.09 -5.54 16.13
C ILE A 271 -3.98 -7.04 16.41
N ALA A 272 -3.68 -7.82 15.38
CA ALA A 272 -3.28 -9.21 15.52
C ALA A 272 -1.84 -9.40 14.99
N ILE A 273 -1.06 -10.21 15.70
CA ILE A 273 0.23 -10.67 15.21
C ILE A 273 0.00 -12.02 14.56
N ARG A 274 0.32 -12.10 13.26
CA ARG A 274 0.10 -13.30 12.46
C ARG A 274 1.41 -14.02 12.18
N ASN A 275 1.31 -15.28 11.80
CA ASN A 275 2.45 -16.02 11.26
C ASN A 275 2.97 -15.36 9.98
N ILE A 276 4.21 -15.63 9.64
CA ILE A 276 4.79 -15.26 8.35
C ILE A 276 4.83 -16.49 7.44
N SER A 277 4.83 -16.24 6.13
CA SER A 277 5.09 -17.25 5.12
C SER A 277 6.47 -17.01 4.50
N GLN A 278 7.27 -18.06 4.36
CA GLN A 278 8.61 -17.97 3.78
C GLN A 278 8.86 -19.09 2.76
N ILE A 279 9.52 -18.71 1.67
CA ILE A 279 10.00 -19.67 0.67
C ILE A 279 11.44 -19.35 0.27
N ASN A 280 12.15 -20.36 -0.26
CA ASN A 280 13.33 -20.10 -1.07
C ASN A 280 12.89 -19.91 -2.53
N TYR A 281 13.30 -18.83 -3.16
CA TYR A 281 13.08 -18.56 -4.58
C TYR A 281 14.40 -18.15 -5.25
N ARG A 282 14.90 -18.95 -6.18
CA ARG A 282 16.18 -18.72 -6.87
C ARG A 282 17.38 -18.50 -5.94
N GLY A 283 17.37 -19.10 -4.76
CA GLY A 283 18.40 -18.92 -3.73
C GLY A 283 18.15 -17.76 -2.76
N TYR A 284 17.21 -16.88 -3.04
CA TYR A 284 16.76 -15.81 -2.11
C TYR A 284 15.68 -16.35 -1.17
N THR A 285 15.62 -15.81 0.05
CA THR A 285 14.47 -16.04 0.93
C THR A 285 13.44 -14.94 0.71
N VAL A 286 12.25 -15.30 0.26
CA VAL A 286 11.11 -14.39 0.13
C VAL A 286 10.17 -14.61 1.31
N THR A 287 9.86 -13.54 2.03
CA THR A 287 8.98 -13.55 3.20
C THR A 287 7.76 -12.67 2.92
N SER A 288 6.58 -13.15 3.31
CA SER A 288 5.33 -12.40 3.22
C SER A 288 4.39 -12.77 4.37
N THR A 289 3.20 -12.18 4.37
CA THR A 289 2.14 -12.37 5.37
C THR A 289 1.30 -13.62 5.08
N THR A 290 0.49 -14.03 6.07
CA THR A 290 -0.49 -15.11 5.99
C THR A 290 -1.92 -14.55 6.05
N ALA A 291 -2.93 -15.42 5.95
CA ALA A 291 -4.35 -15.04 6.05
C ALA A 291 -4.66 -14.19 7.30
N PRO A 292 -5.59 -13.22 7.20
CA PRO A 292 -6.49 -12.93 6.08
C PRO A 292 -5.87 -12.03 4.99
N SER A 293 -4.55 -11.87 4.92
CA SER A 293 -3.86 -11.31 3.75
C SER A 293 -3.53 -12.42 2.73
N SER A 294 -3.00 -12.08 1.56
CA SER A 294 -2.74 -13.02 0.47
C SER A 294 -1.24 -13.23 0.18
N GLY A 295 -0.37 -12.95 1.16
CA GLY A 295 1.06 -13.16 0.98
C GLY A 295 1.43 -14.60 0.62
N VAL A 296 0.81 -15.58 1.26
CA VAL A 296 1.01 -17.00 0.98
C VAL A 296 0.66 -17.37 -0.47
N VAL A 297 -0.35 -16.71 -1.06
CA VAL A 297 -0.73 -16.94 -2.47
C VAL A 297 0.40 -16.55 -3.42
N ALA A 298 1.02 -15.37 -3.20
CA ALA A 298 2.19 -14.97 -3.96
C ALA A 298 3.37 -15.93 -3.77
N MET A 299 3.54 -16.49 -2.55
CA MET A 299 4.58 -17.49 -2.28
C MET A 299 4.31 -18.79 -3.03
N SER A 300 3.07 -19.27 -3.10
CA SER A 300 2.68 -20.45 -3.89
C SER A 300 3.00 -20.25 -5.38
N ILE A 301 2.59 -19.11 -5.95
CA ILE A 301 2.87 -18.75 -7.35
C ILE A 301 4.38 -18.80 -7.62
N LEU A 302 5.19 -18.15 -6.80
CA LEU A 302 6.65 -18.14 -6.96
C LEU A 302 7.25 -19.54 -6.84
N LYS A 303 6.77 -20.38 -5.92
CA LYS A 303 7.23 -21.77 -5.80
C LYS A 303 6.89 -22.62 -7.02
N ILE A 304 5.72 -22.45 -7.62
CA ILE A 304 5.36 -23.10 -8.87
C ILE A 304 6.34 -22.66 -9.97
N LEU A 305 6.61 -21.38 -10.10
CA LEU A 305 7.49 -20.81 -11.11
C LEU A 305 8.96 -21.22 -10.91
N GLN A 306 9.40 -21.44 -9.68
CA GLN A 306 10.74 -21.93 -9.38
C GLN A 306 11.02 -23.30 -10.00
N THR A 307 10.01 -24.11 -10.28
CA THR A 307 10.18 -25.45 -10.89
C THR A 307 10.64 -25.40 -12.34
N TYR A 308 10.62 -24.22 -12.98
CA TYR A 308 11.07 -24.02 -14.36
C TYR A 308 12.49 -23.46 -14.40
N ASN A 309 13.44 -24.23 -14.95
CA ASN A 309 14.84 -23.81 -15.04
C ASN A 309 15.10 -22.79 -16.15
N ASP A 310 14.22 -22.73 -17.16
CA ASP A 310 14.30 -21.85 -18.33
C ASP A 310 13.41 -20.61 -18.23
N PHE A 311 12.94 -20.27 -17.03
CA PHE A 311 12.00 -19.17 -16.78
C PHE A 311 12.68 -17.81 -16.95
N PHE A 312 12.26 -17.03 -17.95
CA PHE A 312 12.81 -15.73 -18.35
C PHE A 312 14.34 -15.68 -18.54
N THR A 313 14.96 -16.80 -18.91
CA THR A 313 16.42 -16.87 -19.10
C THR A 313 16.91 -16.19 -20.39
N SER A 314 16.01 -15.92 -21.34
CA SER A 314 16.30 -15.26 -22.63
C SER A 314 15.02 -14.70 -23.23
N GLU A 315 15.17 -13.84 -24.26
CA GLU A 315 14.02 -13.36 -25.05
C GLU A 315 13.21 -14.50 -25.69
N SER A 316 13.89 -15.57 -26.13
CA SER A 316 13.20 -16.70 -26.73
C SER A 316 12.33 -17.50 -25.75
N THR A 317 12.60 -17.40 -24.45
CA THR A 317 11.77 -18.04 -23.40
C THR A 317 10.67 -17.13 -22.88
N ALA A 318 10.67 -15.83 -23.19
CA ALA A 318 9.79 -14.84 -22.59
C ALA A 318 8.29 -15.17 -22.79
N ASN A 319 7.88 -15.56 -24.00
CA ASN A 319 6.50 -15.89 -24.30
C ASN A 319 6.00 -17.10 -23.50
N LEU A 320 6.78 -18.16 -23.45
CA LEU A 320 6.45 -19.36 -22.69
C LEU A 320 6.48 -19.09 -21.17
N SER A 321 7.44 -18.31 -20.71
CA SER A 321 7.53 -17.89 -19.31
C SER A 321 6.31 -17.06 -18.89
N THR A 322 5.81 -16.18 -19.76
CA THR A 322 4.59 -15.41 -19.52
C THR A 322 3.35 -16.32 -19.41
N HIS A 323 3.23 -17.30 -20.29
CA HIS A 323 2.17 -18.31 -20.20
C HIS A 323 2.23 -19.10 -18.88
N ARG A 324 3.41 -19.62 -18.52
CA ARG A 324 3.61 -20.36 -17.27
C ARG A 324 3.35 -19.48 -16.03
N MET A 325 3.70 -18.20 -16.11
CA MET A 325 3.40 -17.24 -15.04
C MET A 325 1.89 -17.06 -14.87
N ASP A 326 1.15 -16.87 -15.96
CA ASP A 326 -0.29 -16.75 -15.93
C ASP A 326 -0.96 -18.03 -15.39
N GLU A 327 -0.55 -19.20 -15.85
CA GLU A 327 -1.04 -20.48 -15.33
C GLU A 327 -0.79 -20.63 -13.81
N ALA A 328 0.39 -20.26 -13.32
CA ALA A 328 0.70 -20.29 -11.89
C ALA A 328 -0.16 -19.29 -11.09
N ILE A 329 -0.40 -18.10 -11.66
CA ILE A 329 -1.30 -17.09 -11.09
C ILE A 329 -2.72 -17.67 -10.95
N ARG A 330 -3.24 -18.32 -11.98
CA ARG A 330 -4.57 -18.94 -11.98
C ARG A 330 -4.73 -19.98 -10.86
N PHE A 331 -3.72 -20.84 -10.66
CA PHE A 331 -3.71 -21.77 -9.53
C PHE A 331 -3.69 -21.04 -8.18
N GLY A 332 -2.85 -20.02 -8.04
CA GLY A 332 -2.80 -19.21 -6.81
C GLY A 332 -4.13 -18.53 -6.47
N TYR A 333 -4.87 -18.04 -7.47
CA TYR A 333 -6.21 -17.48 -7.23
C TYR A 333 -7.24 -18.55 -6.89
N GLY A 334 -7.09 -19.77 -7.42
CA GLY A 334 -7.89 -20.91 -6.97
C GLY A 334 -7.65 -21.22 -5.49
N GLU A 335 -6.38 -21.34 -5.09
CA GLU A 335 -6.00 -21.58 -3.69
C GLU A 335 -6.50 -20.46 -2.74
N ARG A 336 -6.55 -19.21 -3.22
CA ARG A 336 -7.00 -18.06 -2.42
C ARG A 336 -8.43 -18.18 -1.93
N THR A 337 -9.31 -18.85 -2.66
CA THR A 337 -10.74 -18.93 -2.36
C THR A 337 -11.08 -19.62 -1.03
N GLU A 338 -10.17 -20.45 -0.53
CA GLU A 338 -10.29 -21.16 0.74
C GLU A 338 -9.81 -20.32 1.94
N LEU A 339 -9.16 -19.17 1.70
CA LEU A 339 -8.60 -18.33 2.76
C LEU A 339 -9.67 -17.48 3.45
N GLY A 340 -9.44 -17.19 4.71
CA GLY A 340 -10.27 -16.32 5.53
C GLY A 340 -9.57 -15.98 6.85
N ASP A 341 -10.26 -15.24 7.74
CA ASP A 341 -9.69 -14.90 9.04
C ASP A 341 -9.46 -16.18 9.88
N PRO A 342 -8.20 -16.48 10.27
CA PRO A 342 -7.85 -17.68 11.03
C PRO A 342 -8.55 -17.82 12.39
N LEU A 343 -9.13 -16.73 12.92
CA LEU A 343 -9.93 -16.79 14.15
C LEU A 343 -11.35 -17.33 13.93
N PHE A 344 -11.78 -17.45 12.65
CA PHE A 344 -13.14 -17.81 12.27
C PHE A 344 -13.20 -18.99 11.28
N VAL A 345 -12.06 -19.40 10.75
CA VAL A 345 -11.96 -20.52 9.79
C VAL A 345 -10.91 -21.50 10.30
N ASP A 346 -11.36 -22.67 10.68
CA ASP A 346 -10.48 -23.71 11.21
C ASP A 346 -9.55 -24.29 10.12
N GLY A 347 -8.33 -24.65 10.48
CA GLY A 347 -7.41 -25.34 9.58
C GLY A 347 -6.70 -24.44 8.55
N ILE A 348 -6.89 -23.12 8.60
CA ILE A 348 -6.27 -22.20 7.62
C ILE A 348 -4.75 -22.27 7.67
N TYR A 349 -4.14 -22.32 8.85
CA TYR A 349 -2.69 -22.41 8.96
C TYR A 349 -2.14 -23.69 8.31
N GLU A 350 -2.78 -24.83 8.54
CA GLU A 350 -2.42 -26.11 7.92
C GLU A 350 -2.61 -26.04 6.40
N TYR A 351 -3.69 -25.44 5.92
CA TYR A 351 -3.94 -25.25 4.49
C TYR A 351 -2.86 -24.39 3.84
N GLU A 352 -2.49 -23.24 4.44
CA GLU A 352 -1.41 -22.39 3.95
C GLU A 352 -0.05 -23.13 3.89
N GLN A 353 0.22 -24.00 4.87
CA GLN A 353 1.41 -24.85 4.82
C GLN A 353 1.33 -25.88 3.69
N ASP A 354 0.14 -26.42 3.44
CA ASP A 354 -0.09 -27.40 2.38
C ASP A 354 0.06 -26.80 0.98
N MET A 355 -0.39 -25.56 0.77
CA MET A 355 -0.14 -24.80 -0.47
C MET A 355 1.36 -24.76 -0.82
N LEU A 356 2.24 -24.66 0.18
CA LEU A 356 3.67 -24.51 0.00
C LEU A 356 4.44 -25.83 0.05
N LYS A 357 3.78 -26.99 0.28
CA LYS A 357 4.44 -28.28 0.25
C LYS A 357 4.90 -28.65 -1.15
N GLN A 358 6.07 -29.29 -1.24
CA GLN A 358 6.63 -29.67 -2.54
C GLN A 358 5.69 -30.61 -3.33
N ASN A 359 4.96 -31.50 -2.65
CA ASN A 359 3.98 -32.38 -3.29
C ASN A 359 2.88 -31.58 -4.01
N THR A 360 2.32 -30.58 -3.34
CA THR A 360 1.28 -29.70 -3.91
C THR A 360 1.82 -28.93 -5.11
N ILE A 361 3.00 -28.36 -4.98
CA ILE A 361 3.67 -27.66 -6.08
C ILE A 361 3.94 -28.60 -7.28
N ASP A 362 4.40 -29.82 -7.03
CA ASP A 362 4.65 -30.81 -8.08
C ASP A 362 3.35 -31.28 -8.75
N GLU A 363 2.25 -31.36 -8.02
CA GLU A 363 0.92 -31.65 -8.56
C GLU A 363 0.41 -30.55 -9.46
N ILE A 364 0.49 -29.29 -9.03
CA ILE A 364 0.14 -28.13 -9.83
C ILE A 364 1.03 -28.07 -11.08
N ARG A 365 2.34 -28.23 -10.91
CA ARG A 365 3.30 -28.21 -12.02
C ARG A 365 2.97 -29.24 -13.10
N ARG A 366 2.48 -30.42 -12.72
CA ARG A 366 2.06 -31.47 -13.67
C ARG A 366 0.76 -31.14 -14.43
N LYS A 367 -0.10 -30.32 -13.84
CA LYS A 367 -1.34 -29.85 -14.49
C LYS A 367 -1.07 -28.75 -15.51
N ILE A 368 -0.06 -27.89 -15.29
CA ILE A 368 0.28 -26.80 -16.22
C ILE A 368 0.82 -27.37 -17.53
N SER A 369 0.16 -27.03 -18.63
CA SER A 369 0.53 -27.43 -19.99
C SER A 369 1.22 -26.28 -20.72
N ASP A 370 2.38 -26.51 -21.33
CA ASP A 370 3.05 -25.51 -22.17
C ASP A 370 2.29 -25.23 -23.49
N GLN A 371 1.24 -26.00 -23.80
CA GLN A 371 0.54 -25.96 -25.08
C GLN A 371 -0.82 -25.24 -25.02
N HIS A 372 -1.46 -25.19 -23.87
CA HIS A 372 -2.79 -24.60 -23.70
C HIS A 372 -3.11 -24.27 -22.25
N THR A 373 -3.96 -23.25 -22.03
CA THR A 373 -4.57 -22.95 -20.74
C THR A 373 -5.69 -23.94 -20.43
N LEU A 374 -6.04 -24.09 -19.15
CA LEU A 374 -7.10 -25.00 -18.68
C LEU A 374 -8.44 -24.27 -18.53
N ASN A 375 -9.52 -25.03 -18.34
CA ASN A 375 -10.80 -24.45 -17.92
C ASN A 375 -10.75 -23.98 -16.46
N VAL A 376 -11.52 -22.95 -16.10
CA VAL A 376 -11.56 -22.36 -14.75
C VAL A 376 -11.70 -23.43 -13.65
N SER A 377 -12.59 -24.41 -13.83
CA SER A 377 -12.82 -25.50 -12.87
C SER A 377 -11.61 -26.41 -12.60
N ALA A 378 -10.55 -26.30 -13.39
CA ALA A 378 -9.32 -27.07 -13.17
C ALA A 378 -8.36 -26.38 -12.19
N TYR A 379 -8.54 -25.09 -11.97
CA TYR A 379 -7.72 -24.30 -11.05
C TYR A 379 -8.35 -24.17 -9.67
N ASP A 380 -9.67 -24.02 -9.64
CA ASP A 380 -10.44 -23.89 -8.42
C ASP A 380 -11.77 -24.62 -8.51
N PRO A 381 -11.95 -25.59 -7.63
CA PRO A 381 -13.23 -26.27 -7.50
C PRO A 381 -14.20 -25.67 -6.48
N GLY A 382 -13.78 -24.74 -5.63
CA GLY A 382 -14.53 -24.40 -4.41
C GLY A 382 -15.43 -23.19 -4.50
N GLY A 383 -14.89 -22.04 -4.72
CA GLY A 383 -15.61 -20.77 -4.74
C GLY A 383 -14.80 -19.71 -5.46
N ILE A 384 -15.44 -18.83 -6.19
CA ILE A 384 -14.73 -17.89 -7.04
C ILE A 384 -15.18 -16.48 -6.72
N GLU A 385 -14.49 -15.80 -5.80
CA GLU A 385 -14.69 -14.39 -5.54
C GLU A 385 -13.37 -13.64 -5.50
N SER A 386 -13.26 -12.60 -6.32
CA SER A 386 -12.21 -11.61 -6.23
C SER A 386 -12.76 -10.25 -6.61
N LEU A 387 -12.81 -9.34 -5.64
CA LEU A 387 -13.31 -7.98 -5.83
C LEU A 387 -12.22 -7.07 -6.39
N GLU A 388 -12.58 -6.17 -7.31
CA GLU A 388 -11.71 -5.09 -7.74
C GLU A 388 -11.88 -3.90 -6.78
N THR A 389 -10.89 -3.68 -5.90
CA THR A 389 -10.89 -2.61 -4.90
C THR A 389 -9.72 -1.65 -5.17
N PRO A 390 -9.93 -0.51 -5.85
CA PRO A 390 -8.84 0.36 -6.31
C PRO A 390 -8.25 1.30 -5.24
N GLY A 391 -8.78 1.32 -4.02
CA GLY A 391 -8.38 2.29 -2.98
C GLY A 391 -7.34 1.75 -2.00
N THR A 392 -6.07 1.66 -2.40
CA THR A 392 -4.99 1.10 -1.56
C THR A 392 -3.68 1.84 -1.80
N SER A 393 -2.83 1.98 -0.77
CA SER A 393 -1.46 2.50 -0.83
C SER A 393 -0.44 1.47 -0.39
N HIS A 394 0.73 1.46 -1.00
CA HIS A 394 1.90 0.72 -0.53
C HIS A 394 3.02 1.67 -0.14
N ILE A 395 3.69 1.40 0.98
CA ILE A 395 4.87 2.14 1.45
C ILE A 395 5.96 1.13 1.78
N ALA A 396 7.17 1.40 1.31
CA ALA A 396 8.38 0.66 1.66
C ALA A 396 9.36 1.57 2.38
N THR A 397 9.94 1.10 3.49
CA THR A 397 11.04 1.76 4.19
C THR A 397 12.12 0.76 4.56
N ALA A 398 13.37 1.21 4.57
CA ALA A 398 14.50 0.42 5.03
C ALA A 398 15.61 1.33 5.55
N ASP A 399 16.43 0.85 6.50
CA ASP A 399 17.59 1.56 6.99
C ASP A 399 18.87 0.70 7.00
N HIS A 400 19.98 1.35 7.29
CA HIS A 400 21.32 0.75 7.30
C HIS A 400 21.50 -0.39 8.31
N THR A 401 20.65 -0.47 9.34
CA THR A 401 20.68 -1.56 10.32
C THR A 401 20.05 -2.84 9.76
N GLY A 402 19.35 -2.74 8.62
CA GLY A 402 18.58 -3.81 8.02
C GLY A 402 17.16 -3.93 8.57
N LEU A 403 16.70 -2.97 9.41
CA LEU A 403 15.28 -2.81 9.69
C LEU A 403 14.59 -2.42 8.38
N ALA A 404 13.58 -3.17 8.00
CA ALA A 404 12.85 -2.97 6.76
C ALA A 404 11.36 -3.27 6.94
N ILE A 405 10.52 -2.45 6.34
CA ILE A 405 9.07 -2.54 6.50
C ILE A 405 8.41 -2.39 5.12
N SER A 406 7.51 -3.31 4.82
CA SER A 406 6.57 -3.20 3.71
C SER A 406 5.17 -3.13 4.29
N VAL A 407 4.48 -2.02 4.12
CA VAL A 407 3.10 -1.83 4.57
C VAL A 407 2.17 -1.58 3.39
N ILE A 408 0.98 -2.15 3.47
CA ILE A 408 -0.10 -1.86 2.54
C ILE A 408 -1.31 -1.49 3.37
N THR A 409 -1.77 -0.26 3.20
CA THR A 409 -2.84 0.40 3.93
C THR A 409 -3.97 0.80 2.99
N THR A 410 -5.21 0.85 3.48
CA THR A 410 -6.38 1.00 2.61
C THR A 410 -7.56 1.60 3.36
N VAL A 411 -8.44 2.26 2.60
CA VAL A 411 -9.84 2.52 2.96
C VAL A 411 -10.79 1.73 2.03
N ASN A 412 -10.26 0.76 1.29
CA ASN A 412 -10.84 -0.16 0.32
C ASN A 412 -11.17 0.48 -1.05
N LEU A 413 -12.28 1.16 -1.23
CA LEU A 413 -12.61 1.86 -2.48
C LEU A 413 -12.14 3.32 -2.44
N LEU A 414 -12.12 4.00 -3.60
CA LEU A 414 -11.75 5.41 -3.68
C LEU A 414 -12.62 6.28 -2.76
N PHE A 415 -11.96 6.95 -1.80
CA PHE A 415 -12.59 7.73 -0.73
C PHE A 415 -13.46 6.88 0.22
N GLY A 416 -13.16 5.59 0.36
CA GLY A 416 -13.80 4.67 1.28
C GLY A 416 -15.32 4.57 1.08
N SER A 417 -16.08 4.65 2.16
CA SER A 417 -17.54 4.63 2.16
C SER A 417 -18.19 5.92 1.66
N GLN A 418 -17.40 6.88 1.16
CA GLN A 418 -17.79 8.26 0.84
C GLN A 418 -18.44 9.00 2.04
N LEU A 419 -18.12 8.56 3.25
CA LEU A 419 -18.46 9.22 4.49
C LEU A 419 -17.22 9.89 5.07
N MET A 420 -17.25 11.23 5.16
CA MET A 420 -16.27 12.02 5.89
C MET A 420 -16.89 12.49 7.19
N VAL A 421 -16.22 12.27 8.32
CA VAL A 421 -16.68 12.75 9.62
C VAL A 421 -16.59 14.27 9.67
N PRO A 422 -17.72 15.00 9.86
CA PRO A 422 -17.76 16.46 9.67
C PRO A 422 -16.79 17.23 10.58
N GLU A 423 -16.63 16.81 11.81
CA GLU A 423 -15.85 17.52 12.84
C GLU A 423 -14.34 17.24 12.72
N THR A 424 -13.96 16.07 12.19
CA THR A 424 -12.57 15.58 12.23
C THR A 424 -11.91 15.48 10.86
N GLY A 425 -12.70 15.48 9.77
CA GLY A 425 -12.19 15.27 8.42
C GLY A 425 -11.70 13.83 8.13
N ILE A 426 -11.99 12.88 9.03
CA ILE A 426 -11.67 11.47 8.83
C ILE A 426 -12.57 10.91 7.74
N ILE A 427 -11.95 10.27 6.74
CA ILE A 427 -12.66 9.49 5.71
C ILE A 427 -12.77 8.06 6.20
N MET A 428 -14.00 7.54 6.26
CA MET A 428 -14.27 6.19 6.74
C MET A 428 -14.09 5.16 5.62
N ASN A 429 -13.49 4.04 5.95
CA ASN A 429 -13.35 2.91 5.05
C ASN A 429 -14.70 2.30 4.65
N ASN A 430 -14.69 1.49 3.59
CA ASN A 430 -15.80 0.60 3.26
C ASN A 430 -15.34 -0.86 3.17
N GLU A 431 -14.55 -1.27 4.13
CA GLU A 431 -13.91 -2.57 4.19
C GLU A 431 -14.90 -3.74 4.38
N MET A 432 -16.12 -3.44 4.83
CA MET A 432 -17.20 -4.45 4.89
C MET A 432 -17.58 -5.00 3.51
N ASN A 433 -17.24 -4.26 2.43
CA ASN A 433 -17.46 -4.72 1.05
C ASN A 433 -16.51 -5.84 0.63
N ASP A 434 -15.40 -6.04 1.33
CA ASP A 434 -14.47 -7.14 1.07
C ASP A 434 -14.95 -8.49 1.62
N PHE A 435 -16.01 -8.53 2.40
CA PHE A 435 -16.68 -9.77 2.76
C PHE A 435 -17.50 -10.34 1.60
N SER A 436 -17.54 -11.66 1.50
CA SER A 436 -18.47 -12.37 0.63
C SER A 436 -19.91 -12.21 1.11
N ILE A 437 -20.83 -11.90 0.20
CA ILE A 437 -22.26 -11.73 0.51
C ILE A 437 -23.01 -12.98 0.03
N PRO A 438 -23.64 -13.77 0.93
CA PRO A 438 -24.39 -14.96 0.56
C PRO A 438 -25.46 -14.67 -0.52
N GLY A 439 -25.61 -15.56 -1.48
CA GLY A 439 -26.65 -15.45 -2.52
C GLY A 439 -26.41 -14.35 -3.55
N SER A 440 -25.37 -13.51 -3.39
CA SER A 440 -25.00 -12.53 -4.41
C SER A 440 -24.11 -13.21 -5.47
N SER A 441 -24.58 -13.30 -6.71
CA SER A 441 -23.64 -13.42 -7.83
C SER A 441 -23.45 -12.01 -8.38
N ASN A 442 -22.22 -11.54 -8.47
CA ASN A 442 -21.99 -10.29 -9.20
C ASN A 442 -22.19 -10.51 -10.72
N ALA A 443 -22.07 -9.43 -11.52
CA ALA A 443 -22.23 -9.48 -12.97
C ALA A 443 -21.28 -10.48 -13.69
N PHE A 444 -20.33 -11.09 -12.98
CA PHE A 444 -19.32 -12.03 -13.48
C PHE A 444 -19.56 -13.49 -13.05
N GLY A 445 -20.63 -13.77 -12.29
CA GLY A 445 -21.01 -15.13 -11.90
C GLY A 445 -20.22 -15.71 -10.72
N TYR A 446 -19.71 -14.88 -9.82
CA TYR A 446 -18.97 -15.32 -8.63
C TYR A 446 -19.84 -16.16 -7.68
N ILE A 447 -19.23 -17.18 -7.11
CA ILE A 447 -19.78 -17.93 -5.99
C ILE A 447 -19.11 -17.39 -4.72
N PRO A 448 -19.88 -16.85 -3.74
CA PRO A 448 -19.32 -16.33 -2.52
C PRO A 448 -18.63 -17.43 -1.70
N SER A 449 -17.44 -17.12 -1.15
CA SER A 449 -16.71 -18.03 -0.24
C SER A 449 -17.27 -17.96 1.17
N GLU A 450 -17.69 -19.12 1.74
CA GLU A 450 -18.12 -19.19 3.14
C GLU A 450 -17.02 -18.80 4.13
N ALA A 451 -15.77 -19.09 3.79
CA ALA A 451 -14.61 -18.72 4.60
C ALA A 451 -14.53 -17.19 4.81
N ASN A 452 -15.13 -16.40 3.90
CA ASN A 452 -15.12 -14.93 3.95
C ASN A 452 -16.50 -14.32 4.23
N TYR A 453 -17.50 -15.06 4.73
CA TYR A 453 -18.78 -14.47 5.15
C TYR A 453 -18.64 -13.55 6.35
N VAL A 454 -19.48 -12.50 6.41
CA VAL A 454 -19.53 -11.54 7.52
C VAL A 454 -19.83 -12.26 8.84
N ARG A 455 -19.03 -11.96 9.86
CA ARG A 455 -19.30 -12.32 11.26
C ARG A 455 -18.87 -11.18 12.19
N PRO A 456 -19.49 -11.00 13.36
CA PRO A 456 -19.04 -10.00 14.33
C PRO A 456 -17.54 -10.09 14.62
N ARG A 457 -16.84 -8.96 14.57
CA ARG A 457 -15.40 -8.84 14.86
C ARG A 457 -14.44 -9.59 13.91
N LYS A 458 -14.95 -10.19 12.84
CA LYS A 458 -14.13 -10.85 11.82
C LYS A 458 -13.45 -9.81 10.93
N ARG A 459 -12.26 -10.14 10.43
CA ARG A 459 -11.54 -9.39 9.42
C ARG A 459 -11.85 -9.93 8.02
N PRO A 460 -12.15 -9.09 7.03
CA PRO A 460 -12.37 -9.57 5.66
C PRO A 460 -11.05 -10.01 5.01
N LEU A 461 -11.15 -11.00 4.13
CA LEU A 461 -10.04 -11.45 3.29
C LEU A 461 -9.53 -10.31 2.41
N SER A 462 -8.21 -10.20 2.29
CA SER A 462 -7.54 -9.15 1.52
C SER A 462 -6.57 -9.73 0.49
N SER A 463 -6.42 -9.03 -0.65
CA SER A 463 -5.34 -9.29 -1.62
C SER A 463 -4.01 -8.64 -1.23
N ILE A 464 -3.93 -7.96 -0.11
CA ILE A 464 -2.71 -7.33 0.40
C ILE A 464 -1.58 -8.36 0.50
N THR A 465 -0.40 -8.00 -0.05
CA THR A 465 0.75 -8.90 -0.21
C THR A 465 2.06 -8.11 -0.05
N PRO A 466 2.40 -7.66 1.16
CA PRO A 466 3.72 -7.06 1.41
C PRO A 466 4.80 -8.14 1.36
N ALA A 467 5.97 -7.84 0.80
CA ALA A 467 7.06 -8.80 0.65
C ALA A 467 8.42 -8.18 1.01
N ILE A 468 9.25 -8.97 1.69
CA ILE A 468 10.64 -8.66 1.96
C ILE A 468 11.51 -9.84 1.51
N VAL A 469 12.56 -9.54 0.76
CA VAL A 469 13.47 -10.55 0.21
C VAL A 469 14.85 -10.36 0.80
N THR A 470 15.47 -11.47 1.22
CA THR A 470 16.86 -11.50 1.68
C THR A 470 17.74 -12.37 0.78
N ARG A 471 19.02 -12.00 0.73
CA ARG A 471 20.07 -12.78 0.04
C ARG A 471 20.36 -14.09 0.79
N PRO A 472 21.09 -15.04 0.17
CA PRO A 472 21.51 -16.27 0.85
C PRO A 472 22.31 -16.04 2.15
N ASP A 473 23.00 -14.91 2.26
CA ASP A 473 23.73 -14.49 3.47
C ASP A 473 22.83 -13.85 4.56
N GLY A 474 21.51 -13.81 4.33
CA GLY A 474 20.51 -13.24 5.24
C GLY A 474 20.38 -11.72 5.19
N LYS A 475 21.20 -11.02 4.39
CA LYS A 475 21.10 -9.55 4.26
C LYS A 475 19.89 -9.15 3.43
N LEU A 476 19.33 -8.00 3.76
CA LEU A 476 18.23 -7.38 3.02
C LEU A 476 18.60 -7.22 1.53
N PHE A 477 17.67 -7.55 0.66
CA PHE A 477 17.83 -7.41 -0.78
C PHE A 477 16.75 -6.55 -1.43
N LEU A 478 15.47 -6.81 -1.08
CA LEU A 478 14.34 -6.11 -1.70
C LEU A 478 13.20 -5.95 -0.68
N VAL A 479 12.61 -4.78 -0.63
CA VAL A 479 11.32 -4.50 -0.02
C VAL A 479 10.35 -4.18 -1.14
N ALA A 480 9.25 -4.90 -1.25
CA ALA A 480 8.29 -4.76 -2.33
C ALA A 480 6.86 -4.95 -1.86
N GLY A 481 5.94 -4.33 -2.58
CA GLY A 481 4.51 -4.48 -2.41
C GLY A 481 3.80 -3.68 -3.49
N SER A 482 2.50 -3.81 -3.53
CA SER A 482 1.68 -3.19 -4.56
C SER A 482 0.31 -2.81 -4.00
N ALA A 483 -0.40 -1.96 -4.74
CA ALA A 483 -1.77 -1.53 -4.49
C ALA A 483 -2.62 -1.75 -5.75
N GLY A 484 -3.94 -1.87 -5.60
CA GLY A 484 -4.86 -2.05 -6.74
C GLY A 484 -5.79 -3.26 -6.62
N GLY A 485 -6.33 -3.50 -5.43
CA GLY A 485 -7.29 -4.58 -5.18
C GLY A 485 -6.73 -5.96 -5.49
N SER A 486 -7.46 -6.77 -6.22
CA SER A 486 -7.02 -8.10 -6.64
C SER A 486 -5.67 -8.10 -7.38
N ARG A 487 -5.34 -7.01 -8.07
CA ARG A 487 -4.08 -6.86 -8.83
C ARG A 487 -2.81 -6.79 -7.96
N ILE A 488 -2.95 -6.60 -6.65
CA ILE A 488 -1.83 -6.52 -5.70
C ILE A 488 -0.95 -7.77 -5.79
N ILE A 489 -1.55 -8.96 -5.76
CA ILE A 489 -0.83 -10.24 -5.79
C ILE A 489 0.00 -10.35 -7.06
N THR A 490 -0.63 -10.13 -8.23
CA THR A 490 0.02 -10.29 -9.53
C THR A 490 1.10 -9.24 -9.76
N ALA A 491 0.89 -7.99 -9.33
CA ALA A 491 1.89 -6.93 -9.46
C ALA A 491 3.11 -7.20 -8.56
N THR A 492 2.90 -7.62 -7.30
CA THR A 492 4.00 -7.95 -6.38
C THR A 492 4.82 -9.13 -6.89
N VAL A 493 4.16 -10.20 -7.38
CA VAL A 493 4.85 -11.37 -7.98
C VAL A 493 5.67 -10.95 -9.19
N GLN A 494 5.11 -10.17 -10.13
CA GLN A 494 5.84 -9.71 -11.32
C GLN A 494 7.04 -8.83 -10.95
N ASN A 495 6.91 -7.93 -9.97
CA ASN A 495 8.03 -7.10 -9.53
C ASN A 495 9.16 -7.94 -8.93
N ILE A 496 8.85 -8.95 -8.12
CA ILE A 496 9.86 -9.88 -7.58
C ILE A 496 10.56 -10.64 -8.72
N ILE A 497 9.81 -11.14 -9.71
CA ILE A 497 10.35 -11.83 -10.89
C ILE A 497 11.26 -10.89 -11.69
N HIS A 498 10.83 -9.67 -11.96
CA HIS A 498 11.62 -8.70 -12.71
C HIS A 498 12.97 -8.39 -12.04
N VAL A 499 12.97 -8.29 -10.69
CA VAL A 499 14.21 -8.02 -9.96
C VAL A 499 15.10 -9.26 -9.85
N ILE A 500 14.53 -10.44 -9.54
CA ILE A 500 15.32 -11.66 -9.27
C ILE A 500 15.68 -12.40 -10.56
N ASP A 501 14.69 -12.72 -11.42
CA ASP A 501 14.94 -13.54 -12.63
C ASP A 501 15.53 -12.70 -13.78
N GLN A 502 15.14 -11.41 -13.89
CA GLN A 502 15.62 -10.55 -14.98
C GLN A 502 16.72 -9.57 -14.55
N GLY A 503 17.06 -9.50 -13.26
CA GLY A 503 18.15 -8.68 -12.74
C GLY A 503 17.91 -7.16 -12.81
N LEU A 504 16.67 -6.69 -12.99
CA LEU A 504 16.33 -5.29 -13.19
C LEU A 504 16.50 -4.47 -11.90
N SER A 505 16.81 -3.17 -12.05
CA SER A 505 16.74 -2.21 -10.94
C SER A 505 15.30 -2.05 -10.43
N ALA A 506 15.11 -1.45 -9.25
CA ALA A 506 13.78 -1.17 -8.73
C ALA A 506 12.94 -0.37 -9.74
N ALA A 507 13.46 0.73 -10.26
CA ALA A 507 12.77 1.57 -11.24
C ALA A 507 12.44 0.83 -12.56
N GLN A 508 13.39 0.02 -13.07
CA GLN A 508 13.16 -0.76 -14.28
C GLN A 508 12.09 -1.83 -14.10
N ALA A 509 12.07 -2.50 -12.94
CA ALA A 509 11.07 -3.52 -12.62
C ALA A 509 9.67 -2.92 -12.54
N LEU A 510 9.52 -1.77 -11.87
CA LEU A 510 8.24 -1.07 -11.76
C LEU A 510 7.73 -0.54 -13.11
N ALA A 511 8.64 -0.14 -14.01
CA ALA A 511 8.29 0.40 -15.33
C ALA A 511 7.83 -0.68 -16.34
N LYS A 512 8.10 -1.97 -16.07
CA LYS A 512 7.63 -3.04 -16.97
C LYS A 512 6.11 -3.05 -17.08
N PRO A 513 5.56 -3.24 -18.29
CA PRO A 513 4.11 -3.43 -18.44
C PRO A 513 3.67 -4.69 -17.71
N ARG A 514 2.47 -4.62 -17.11
CA ARG A 514 1.92 -5.68 -16.26
C ARG A 514 0.81 -6.43 -16.96
N LEU A 515 0.68 -7.70 -16.64
CA LEU A 515 -0.51 -8.48 -16.87
C LEU A 515 -1.25 -8.73 -15.55
N HIS A 516 -2.53 -9.05 -15.64
CA HIS A 516 -3.33 -9.49 -14.50
C HIS A 516 -4.35 -10.55 -14.92
N GLU A 517 -4.42 -11.58 -14.11
CA GLU A 517 -5.40 -12.67 -14.16
C GLU A 517 -5.85 -12.95 -12.72
N GLN A 518 -7.13 -13.16 -12.49
CA GLN A 518 -7.72 -13.46 -11.18
C GLN A 518 -8.70 -14.62 -11.22
N LEU A 519 -8.60 -15.46 -12.26
CA LEU A 519 -9.39 -16.64 -12.54
C LEU A 519 -10.82 -16.33 -13.00
N VAL A 520 -11.53 -15.44 -12.34
CA VAL A 520 -12.85 -14.96 -12.75
C VAL A 520 -12.90 -13.43 -12.66
N PRO A 521 -13.29 -12.73 -13.74
CA PRO A 521 -13.69 -13.27 -15.05
C PRO A 521 -12.52 -14.01 -15.71
N ASN A 522 -12.82 -15.10 -16.45
CA ASN A 522 -11.81 -15.91 -17.15
C ASN A 522 -11.19 -15.09 -18.31
N GLN A 523 -10.30 -14.18 -17.96
CA GLN A 523 -9.58 -13.33 -18.91
C GLN A 523 -8.28 -12.82 -18.31
N VAL A 524 -7.22 -12.83 -19.10
CA VAL A 524 -5.97 -12.14 -18.76
C VAL A 524 -5.97 -10.75 -19.38
N THR A 525 -5.71 -9.73 -18.56
CA THR A 525 -5.61 -8.32 -18.99
C THR A 525 -4.15 -7.94 -19.14
N PHE A 526 -3.81 -7.25 -20.23
CA PHE A 526 -2.47 -6.73 -20.49
C PHE A 526 -2.49 -5.21 -20.59
N GLU A 527 -1.52 -4.52 -20.00
CA GLU A 527 -1.32 -3.10 -20.25
C GLU A 527 -0.94 -2.84 -21.71
N TYR A 528 -1.40 -1.71 -22.31
CA TYR A 528 -1.19 -1.38 -23.72
C TYR A 528 0.28 -1.44 -24.20
N ALA A 529 1.24 -1.27 -23.28
CA ALA A 529 2.67 -1.34 -23.60
C ALA A 529 3.24 -2.77 -23.60
N TYR A 530 2.42 -3.78 -23.32
CA TYR A 530 2.88 -5.17 -23.32
C TYR A 530 3.24 -5.63 -24.74
N ASP A 531 4.21 -6.54 -24.87
CA ASP A 531 4.65 -7.02 -26.17
C ASP A 531 3.55 -7.76 -26.94
N ASN A 532 3.25 -7.30 -28.15
CA ASN A 532 2.20 -7.85 -29.00
C ASN A 532 2.45 -9.31 -29.42
N ALA A 533 3.73 -9.71 -29.58
CA ALA A 533 4.07 -11.09 -29.94
C ALA A 533 3.78 -12.05 -28.76
N THR A 534 4.10 -11.61 -27.54
CA THR A 534 3.74 -12.33 -26.31
C THR A 534 2.23 -12.47 -26.15
N VAL A 535 1.47 -11.40 -26.37
CA VAL A 535 0.00 -11.42 -26.28
C VAL A 535 -0.61 -12.33 -27.36
N ALA A 536 -0.07 -12.32 -28.58
CA ALA A 536 -0.49 -13.23 -29.64
C ALA A 536 -0.19 -14.69 -29.29
N PHE A 537 0.97 -14.95 -28.66
CA PHE A 537 1.33 -16.27 -28.16
C PHE A 537 0.32 -16.75 -27.10
N MET A 538 -0.04 -15.90 -26.12
CA MET A 538 -1.04 -16.22 -25.11
C MET A 538 -2.38 -16.59 -25.73
N LYS A 539 -2.86 -15.82 -26.72
CA LYS A 539 -4.06 -16.17 -27.50
C LYS A 539 -3.94 -17.54 -28.17
N SER A 540 -2.79 -17.87 -28.73
CA SER A 540 -2.55 -19.18 -29.37
C SER A 540 -2.60 -20.36 -28.40
N ARG A 541 -2.41 -20.10 -27.09
CA ARG A 541 -2.53 -21.06 -26.00
C ARG A 541 -3.96 -21.14 -25.42
N GLY A 542 -4.90 -20.36 -25.95
CA GLY A 542 -6.31 -20.39 -25.56
C GLY A 542 -6.70 -19.39 -24.47
N HIS A 543 -5.77 -18.50 -24.05
CA HIS A 543 -6.11 -17.44 -23.09
C HIS A 543 -7.08 -16.43 -23.73
N ASN A 544 -8.10 -16.05 -22.96
CA ASN A 544 -8.97 -14.94 -23.30
C ASN A 544 -8.27 -13.62 -22.91
N VAL A 545 -7.81 -12.87 -23.90
CA VAL A 545 -6.94 -11.71 -23.73
C VAL A 545 -7.71 -10.41 -23.88
N THR A 546 -7.51 -9.49 -22.93
CA THR A 546 -8.04 -8.12 -22.94
C THR A 546 -6.92 -7.10 -22.71
N TRP A 547 -7.07 -5.90 -23.28
CA TRP A 547 -6.13 -4.80 -23.09
C TRP A 547 -6.71 -3.77 -22.12
N VAL A 548 -5.84 -3.24 -21.25
CA VAL A 548 -6.19 -2.20 -20.28
C VAL A 548 -5.19 -1.05 -20.32
N ALA A 549 -5.67 0.14 -19.94
CA ALA A 549 -4.80 1.27 -19.70
C ALA A 549 -3.87 0.99 -18.51
N PRO A 550 -2.62 1.50 -18.53
CA PRO A 550 -1.71 1.40 -17.39
C PRO A 550 -2.26 2.15 -16.18
N GLY A 551 -1.84 1.71 -14.96
CA GLY A 551 -2.24 2.36 -13.71
C GLY A 551 -3.48 1.74 -13.06
N GLN A 552 -3.79 0.47 -13.38
CA GLN A 552 -4.77 -0.34 -12.66
C GLN A 552 -4.19 -0.92 -11.35
N SER A 553 -2.88 -0.93 -11.22
CA SER A 553 -2.13 -1.21 -10.00
C SER A 553 -0.97 -0.25 -9.88
N SER A 554 -0.53 0.00 -8.65
CA SER A 554 0.66 0.77 -8.34
C SER A 554 1.61 -0.07 -7.47
N ALA A 555 2.90 0.24 -7.50
CA ALA A 555 3.88 -0.48 -6.70
C ALA A 555 5.06 0.43 -6.34
N GLN A 556 5.70 0.13 -5.21
CA GLN A 556 6.93 0.78 -4.77
C GLN A 556 7.95 -0.31 -4.45
N ALA A 557 9.22 -0.01 -4.58
CA ALA A 557 10.27 -0.96 -4.27
C ALA A 557 11.53 -0.26 -3.73
N ILE A 558 12.20 -0.92 -2.80
CA ILE A 558 13.54 -0.58 -2.34
C ILE A 558 14.44 -1.79 -2.53
N ARG A 559 15.46 -1.67 -3.38
CA ARG A 559 16.47 -2.69 -3.60
C ARG A 559 17.78 -2.28 -2.93
N VAL A 560 18.44 -3.20 -2.23
CA VAL A 560 19.74 -2.96 -1.63
C VAL A 560 20.83 -3.49 -2.56
N LEU A 561 21.71 -2.60 -3.01
CA LEU A 561 22.82 -2.92 -3.89
C LEU A 561 23.97 -3.61 -3.11
N PRO A 562 24.93 -4.26 -3.81
CA PRO A 562 26.03 -4.94 -3.14
C PRO A 562 26.92 -4.05 -2.26
N ASN A 563 27.03 -2.77 -2.60
CA ASN A 563 27.79 -1.76 -1.84
C ASN A 563 26.99 -1.18 -0.64
N GLY A 564 25.76 -1.66 -0.38
CA GLY A 564 24.90 -1.16 0.69
C GLY A 564 24.02 0.04 0.32
N THR A 565 24.17 0.63 -0.86
CA THR A 565 23.31 1.73 -1.34
C THR A 565 21.89 1.25 -1.59
N PHE A 566 20.91 2.05 -1.23
CA PHE A 566 19.50 1.81 -1.50
C PHE A 566 19.09 2.35 -2.88
N ASP A 567 18.50 1.51 -3.72
CA ASP A 567 17.86 1.83 -5.00
C ASP A 567 16.34 1.85 -4.76
N ALA A 568 15.80 3.01 -4.42
CA ALA A 568 14.39 3.20 -4.10
C ALA A 568 13.62 3.78 -5.30
N ALA A 569 12.46 3.22 -5.60
CA ALA A 569 11.63 3.66 -6.71
C ALA A 569 10.16 3.75 -6.36
N GLY A 570 9.51 4.83 -6.80
CA GLY A 570 8.06 4.99 -6.83
C GLY A 570 7.43 4.48 -8.13
N GLU A 571 6.13 4.36 -8.14
CA GLU A 571 5.32 3.89 -9.28
C GLU A 571 5.34 4.88 -10.45
N PRO A 572 5.84 4.51 -11.63
CA PRO A 572 5.88 5.44 -12.77
C PRO A 572 4.50 5.75 -13.37
N ARG A 573 3.45 5.00 -13.01
CA ARG A 573 2.06 5.24 -13.43
C ARG A 573 1.31 6.22 -12.53
N GLN A 574 1.93 6.58 -11.38
CA GLN A 574 1.49 7.65 -10.47
C GLN A 574 2.55 8.77 -10.53
N LEU A 575 2.18 9.91 -11.09
CA LEU A 575 3.13 11.01 -11.37
C LEU A 575 3.67 11.67 -10.10
N SER A 576 2.94 11.54 -8.98
CA SER A 576 3.35 12.09 -7.68
C SER A 576 4.19 11.12 -6.85
N SER A 577 4.29 9.85 -7.28
CA SER A 577 5.03 8.81 -6.57
C SER A 577 6.55 9.03 -6.66
N ALA A 578 7.26 8.72 -5.57
CA ALA A 578 8.72 8.76 -5.58
C ALA A 578 9.33 7.78 -4.56
N GLY A 579 10.55 7.33 -4.87
CA GLY A 579 11.46 6.69 -3.95
C GLY A 579 12.70 7.56 -3.74
N TYR A 580 13.14 7.69 -2.50
CA TYR A 580 14.34 8.43 -2.12
C TYR A 580 15.25 7.59 -1.23
N SER A 581 16.54 7.85 -1.28
CA SER A 581 17.56 7.29 -0.38
C SER A 581 18.49 8.39 0.13
N VAL A 582 18.98 8.25 1.34
CA VAL A 582 19.86 9.19 2.04
C VAL A 582 21.04 8.45 2.68
#